data_95814fccb2d1f391104166898979e624
#
_entry.id   95814fccb2d1f391104166898979e624
#
_cell.length_a   1.000
_cell.length_b   1.000
_cell.length_c   1.000
_cell.angle_alpha   90.00
_cell.angle_beta   90.00
_cell.angle_gamma   90.00
#
_symmetry.space_group_name_H-M   'P 1'
#
loop_
_entity.id
_entity.type
_entity.pdbx_description
1 polymer ?
#
loop_
_entity_poly.entity_id
_entity_poly.type
_entity_poly.pdbx_seq_one_letter_code
_entity_poly.pdbx_strand_id
1 'polypeptide(L)'
;MNDFGYFYLLKDEARNRTMNSVNKRLLKTGNIQKWDATTLCSIIGEEIGDAIEFATEEWPKYYGAETHSGFSDSWEKLLYRYLPQKDHFDLAIWQKVDGKQVLVALAIGNPSRARTHLTIKWIERYYGSNYLAGRALWPILTCAEEYAKLLGCERVLIKDPVDTGKYERYGYSPYHHPYVAHGGDYLGKELK
;
A
#
# COMPACT_ATOMS: atom_id res chain seq x y z
N MET A 1 10.45 19.70 16.53
CA MET A 1 9.88 18.35 16.36
C MET A 1 10.90 17.53 15.57
N ASN A 2 11.27 16.34 16.04
CA ASN A 2 12.22 15.49 15.33
C ASN A 2 11.57 15.07 14.00
N ASP A 3 12.30 15.10 12.86
CA ASP A 3 11.78 14.74 11.52
C ASP A 3 11.10 13.37 11.47
N PHE A 4 11.54 12.40 12.27
CA PHE A 4 10.89 11.09 12.38
C PHE A 4 9.45 11.18 12.89
N GLY A 5 9.24 11.94 13.96
CA GLY A 5 7.90 12.15 14.51
C GLY A 5 6.96 12.83 13.54
N TYR A 6 7.47 13.77 12.75
CA TYR A 6 6.69 14.47 11.75
C TYR A 6 6.15 13.53 10.66
N PHE A 7 7.02 12.73 10.02
CA PHE A 7 6.57 11.81 8.97
C PHE A 7 5.70 10.66 9.51
N TYR A 8 5.95 10.22 10.74
CA TYR A 8 5.07 9.26 11.40
C TYR A 8 3.65 9.79 11.52
N LEU A 9 3.46 11.02 11.99
CA LEU A 9 2.15 11.67 12.09
C LEU A 9 1.46 11.83 10.74
N LEU A 10 2.20 12.16 9.67
CA LEU A 10 1.63 12.25 8.32
C LEU A 10 1.16 10.89 7.81
N LYS A 11 1.92 9.82 8.05
CA LYS A 11 1.52 8.45 7.69
C LYS A 11 0.26 8.03 8.43
N ASP A 12 0.20 8.31 9.73
CA ASP A 12 -0.96 7.99 10.56
C ASP A 12 -2.20 8.76 10.13
N GLU A 13 -2.06 10.04 9.85
CA GLU A 13 -3.14 10.87 9.30
C GLU A 13 -3.64 10.34 7.94
N ALA A 14 -2.73 9.90 7.05
CA ALA A 14 -3.12 9.31 5.78
C ALA A 14 -3.92 8.02 5.96
N ARG A 15 -3.55 7.17 6.92
CA ARG A 15 -4.30 5.95 7.27
C ARG A 15 -5.68 6.29 7.79
N ASN A 16 -5.79 7.27 8.68
CA ASN A 16 -7.06 7.74 9.26
C ASN A 16 -7.98 8.33 8.18
N ARG A 17 -7.48 9.17 7.27
CA ARG A 17 -8.24 9.71 6.14
C ARG A 17 -8.71 8.60 5.20
N THR A 18 -7.86 7.61 4.95
CA THR A 18 -8.21 6.44 4.15
C THR A 18 -9.36 5.68 4.77
N MET A 19 -9.30 5.39 6.06
CA MET A 19 -10.38 4.71 6.77
C MET A 19 -11.71 5.48 6.68
N ASN A 20 -11.67 6.80 6.86
CA ASN A 20 -12.86 7.65 6.74
C ASN A 20 -13.45 7.62 5.33
N SER A 21 -12.60 7.73 4.29
CA SER A 21 -13.02 7.68 2.89
C SER A 21 -13.65 6.35 2.52
N VAL A 22 -13.03 5.27 2.96
CA VAL A 22 -13.49 3.91 2.70
C VAL A 22 -14.78 3.60 3.43
N ASN A 23 -14.89 3.96 4.71
CA ASN A 23 -16.10 3.80 5.50
C ASN A 23 -17.29 4.55 4.89
N LYS A 24 -17.06 5.81 4.46
CA LYS A 24 -18.09 6.59 3.75
C LYS A 24 -18.61 5.90 2.49
N ARG A 25 -17.73 5.25 1.73
CA ARG A 25 -18.11 4.51 0.53
C ARG A 25 -18.85 3.22 0.87
N LEU A 26 -18.42 2.50 1.89
CA LEU A 26 -19.04 1.24 2.32
C LEU A 26 -20.42 1.45 2.95
N LEU A 27 -20.62 2.55 3.68
CA LEU A 27 -21.94 2.97 4.15
C LEU A 27 -22.94 3.10 3.00
N LYS A 28 -22.50 3.69 1.88
CA LYS A 28 -23.35 3.84 0.69
C LYS A 28 -23.70 2.50 0.02
N THR A 29 -22.89 1.48 0.21
CA THR A 29 -23.08 0.14 -0.39
C THR A 29 -23.65 -0.89 0.58
N GLY A 30 -23.91 -0.54 1.85
CA GLY A 30 -24.41 -1.44 2.89
C GLY A 30 -23.38 -2.48 3.38
N ASN A 31 -22.08 -2.32 3.07
CA ASN A 31 -21.01 -3.27 3.40
C ASN A 31 -20.13 -2.85 4.59
N ILE A 32 -20.62 -2.01 5.49
CA ILE A 32 -19.82 -1.41 6.57
C ILE A 32 -19.25 -2.46 7.53
N GLN A 33 -20.01 -3.52 7.84
CA GLN A 33 -19.58 -4.54 8.80
C GLN A 33 -18.30 -5.28 8.37
N LYS A 34 -18.09 -5.47 7.08
CA LYS A 34 -16.87 -6.12 6.56
C LYS A 34 -15.62 -5.23 6.71
N TRP A 35 -15.83 -3.92 6.75
CA TRP A 35 -14.72 -2.98 6.87
C TRP A 35 -14.34 -2.70 8.34
N ASP A 36 -15.27 -2.76 9.26
CA ASP A 36 -15.00 -2.58 10.70
C ASP A 36 -13.95 -3.57 11.24
N ALA A 37 -13.74 -4.68 10.52
CA ALA A 37 -12.72 -5.65 10.86
C ALA A 37 -11.34 -5.35 10.25
N THR A 38 -11.16 -4.22 9.59
CA THR A 38 -9.93 -3.87 8.86
C THR A 38 -9.16 -2.79 9.60
N THR A 39 -7.86 -3.00 9.74
CA THR A 39 -6.93 -2.02 10.32
C THR A 39 -5.80 -1.73 9.34
N LEU A 40 -5.45 -0.45 9.20
CA LEU A 40 -4.33 0.03 8.43
C LEU A 40 -3.24 0.51 9.40
N CYS A 41 -2.04 -0.05 9.31
CA CYS A 41 -0.92 0.31 10.17
C CYS A 41 0.41 0.33 9.42
N SER A 42 1.49 0.65 10.11
CA SER A 42 2.85 0.49 9.60
C SER A 42 3.23 -0.98 9.49
N ILE A 43 4.09 -1.31 8.52
CA ILE A 43 4.66 -2.67 8.40
C ILE A 43 5.45 -3.05 9.66
N ILE A 44 6.10 -2.08 10.30
CA ILE A 44 6.88 -2.28 11.53
C ILE A 44 6.06 -2.08 12.81
N GLY A 45 4.75 -1.90 12.70
CA GLY A 45 3.87 -1.78 13.87
C GLY A 45 3.56 -3.15 14.46
N GLU A 46 3.94 -3.38 15.71
CA GLU A 46 3.70 -4.65 16.42
C GLU A 46 2.32 -4.71 17.10
N GLU A 47 1.51 -3.67 16.99
CA GLU A 47 0.23 -3.53 17.70
C GLU A 47 -0.78 -4.64 17.37
N ILE A 48 -0.68 -5.25 16.18
CA ILE A 48 -1.63 -6.27 15.70
C ILE A 48 -0.94 -7.61 15.48
N GLY A 49 0.32 -7.59 15.05
CA GLY A 49 1.14 -8.75 14.74
C GLY A 49 2.34 -8.38 13.89
N ASP A 50 3.31 -9.28 13.78
CA ASP A 50 4.46 -9.11 12.91
C ASP A 50 4.05 -9.35 11.43
N ALA A 51 4.00 -8.27 10.66
CA ALA A 51 3.59 -8.33 9.26
C ALA A 51 4.62 -9.07 8.39
N ILE A 52 5.91 -8.97 8.71
CA ILE A 52 6.97 -9.63 7.95
C ILE A 52 6.97 -11.13 8.23
N GLU A 53 6.84 -11.53 9.50
CA GLU A 53 6.70 -12.92 9.87
C GLU A 53 5.49 -13.55 9.18
N PHE A 54 4.31 -12.92 9.26
CA PHE A 54 3.10 -13.41 8.62
C PHE A 54 3.25 -13.53 7.10
N ALA A 55 3.82 -12.52 6.43
CA ALA A 55 4.04 -12.55 4.99
C ALA A 55 5.03 -13.66 4.59
N THR A 56 6.04 -13.92 5.42
CA THR A 56 7.06 -14.94 5.16
C THR A 56 6.56 -16.35 5.41
N GLU A 57 5.77 -16.57 6.45
CA GLU A 57 5.35 -17.90 6.88
C GLU A 57 3.98 -18.33 6.31
N GLU A 58 3.03 -17.39 6.22
CA GLU A 58 1.66 -17.73 5.84
C GLU A 58 1.37 -17.54 4.35
N TRP A 59 1.85 -16.45 3.72
CA TRP A 59 1.53 -16.17 2.32
C TRP A 59 1.98 -17.26 1.34
N PRO A 60 3.18 -17.87 1.47
CA PRO A 60 3.64 -18.91 0.55
C PRO A 60 2.72 -20.15 0.50
N LYS A 61 1.97 -20.41 1.56
CA LYS A 61 1.02 -21.54 1.61
C LYS A 61 -0.12 -21.41 0.60
N TYR A 62 -0.35 -20.20 0.10
CA TYR A 62 -1.45 -19.84 -0.80
C TYR A 62 -0.96 -19.39 -2.18
N TYR A 63 0.35 -19.40 -2.43
CA TYR A 63 0.88 -19.11 -3.75
C TYR A 63 0.61 -20.30 -4.69
N GLY A 64 -0.08 -20.02 -5.82
CA GLY A 64 -0.12 -20.93 -6.95
C GLY A 64 0.93 -20.51 -7.98
N ALA A 65 1.22 -21.37 -8.95
CA ALA A 65 2.16 -21.08 -10.04
C ALA A 65 1.78 -19.79 -10.82
N GLU A 66 0.49 -19.44 -10.84
CA GLU A 66 -0.04 -18.27 -11.56
C GLU A 66 -0.26 -17.03 -10.67
N THR A 67 -0.10 -17.16 -9.35
CA THR A 67 -0.48 -16.10 -8.39
C THR A 67 0.71 -15.34 -7.84
N HIS A 68 1.89 -15.94 -7.84
CA HIS A 68 3.10 -15.28 -7.36
C HIS A 68 3.78 -14.51 -8.48
N SER A 69 3.76 -13.20 -8.40
CA SER A 69 4.39 -12.30 -9.39
C SER A 69 5.91 -12.19 -9.25
N GLY A 70 6.51 -12.99 -8.35
CA GLY A 70 7.96 -13.12 -8.24
C GLY A 70 8.68 -11.86 -7.80
N PHE A 71 8.48 -11.41 -6.57
CA PHE A 71 9.48 -10.53 -5.99
C PHE A 71 10.84 -11.24 -5.94
N SER A 72 11.85 -10.61 -6.51
CA SER A 72 13.23 -11.06 -6.36
C SER A 72 13.77 -10.89 -4.94
N ASP A 73 13.15 -10.02 -4.16
CA ASP A 73 13.52 -9.66 -2.78
C ASP A 73 12.45 -10.10 -1.77
N SER A 74 12.87 -10.47 -0.55
CA SER A 74 11.94 -10.68 0.57
C SER A 74 11.43 -9.33 1.12
N TRP A 75 10.27 -9.33 1.78
CA TRP A 75 9.74 -8.15 2.47
C TRP A 75 10.70 -7.60 3.51
N GLU A 76 11.43 -8.46 4.21
CA GLU A 76 12.48 -8.05 5.16
C GLU A 76 13.56 -7.21 4.48
N LYS A 77 14.10 -7.66 3.33
CA LYS A 77 15.10 -6.90 2.57
C LYS A 77 14.56 -5.59 2.03
N LEU A 78 13.30 -5.58 1.55
CA LEU A 78 12.64 -4.36 1.11
C LEU A 78 12.51 -3.37 2.26
N LEU A 79 12.05 -3.82 3.42
CA LEU A 79 11.90 -2.97 4.59
C LEU A 79 13.24 -2.34 5.00
N TYR A 80 14.30 -3.13 5.12
CA TYR A 80 15.65 -2.60 5.43
C TYR A 80 16.14 -1.56 4.42
N ARG A 81 15.78 -1.69 3.15
CA ARG A 81 16.14 -0.71 2.10
C ARG A 81 15.44 0.63 2.27
N TYR A 82 14.18 0.63 2.74
CA TYR A 82 13.36 1.83 2.83
C TYR A 82 13.35 2.48 4.21
N LEU A 83 13.53 1.75 5.29
CA LEU A 83 13.55 2.26 6.67
C LEU A 83 14.46 3.48 6.89
N PRO A 84 15.66 3.58 6.29
CA PRO A 84 16.50 4.76 6.46
C PRO A 84 15.90 6.05 5.88
N GLN A 85 14.94 5.93 4.95
CA GLN A 85 14.24 7.06 4.36
C GLN A 85 13.06 7.43 5.25
N LYS A 86 13.18 8.47 6.05
CA LYS A 86 12.18 8.88 7.06
C LYS A 86 10.78 9.10 6.47
N ASP A 87 10.72 9.60 5.24
CA ASP A 87 9.50 9.91 4.49
C ASP A 87 9.03 8.78 3.56
N HIS A 88 9.56 7.54 3.71
CA HIS A 88 9.06 6.40 2.95
C HIS A 88 7.57 6.15 3.21
N PHE A 89 6.87 5.63 2.23
CA PHE A 89 5.52 5.10 2.38
C PHE A 89 5.59 3.63 2.76
N ASP A 90 4.89 3.23 3.79
CA ASP A 90 4.70 1.85 4.18
C ASP A 90 3.28 1.61 4.68
N LEU A 91 2.72 0.46 4.35
CA LEU A 91 1.36 0.10 4.71
C LEU A 91 1.22 -1.40 4.88
N ALA A 92 0.69 -1.81 6.03
CA ALA A 92 0.15 -3.14 6.29
C ALA A 92 -1.37 -3.05 6.49
N ILE A 93 -2.11 -3.95 5.84
CA ILE A 93 -3.56 -4.06 5.97
C ILE A 93 -3.88 -5.37 6.66
N TRP A 94 -4.48 -5.27 7.83
CA TRP A 94 -4.91 -6.39 8.63
C TRP A 94 -6.42 -6.51 8.70
N GLN A 95 -6.91 -7.74 8.78
CA GLN A 95 -8.32 -8.03 9.01
C GLN A 95 -8.48 -9.10 10.08
N LYS A 96 -9.56 -9.00 10.84
CA LYS A 96 -10.00 -10.07 11.73
C LYS A 96 -10.98 -10.97 10.97
N VAL A 97 -10.51 -12.16 10.57
CA VAL A 97 -11.28 -13.16 9.82
C VAL A 97 -11.49 -14.35 10.74
N ASP A 98 -12.75 -14.68 11.04
CA ASP A 98 -13.12 -15.79 11.93
C ASP A 98 -12.34 -15.79 13.28
N GLY A 99 -12.20 -14.61 13.86
CA GLY A 99 -11.51 -14.38 15.13
C GLY A 99 -9.98 -14.32 15.06
N LYS A 100 -9.37 -14.58 13.89
CA LYS A 100 -7.92 -14.56 13.68
C LYS A 100 -7.49 -13.30 12.96
N GLN A 101 -6.32 -12.77 13.32
CA GLN A 101 -5.69 -11.68 12.57
C GLN A 101 -5.07 -12.24 11.28
N VAL A 102 -5.39 -11.62 10.15
CA VAL A 102 -4.90 -11.99 8.82
C VAL A 102 -4.31 -10.75 8.17
N LEU A 103 -3.06 -10.84 7.77
CA LEU A 103 -2.41 -9.81 6.95
C LEU A 103 -2.88 -9.95 5.51
N VAL A 104 -3.62 -8.95 5.04
CA VAL A 104 -4.26 -8.96 3.72
C VAL A 104 -3.37 -8.40 2.62
N ALA A 105 -2.59 -7.37 2.93
CA ALA A 105 -1.72 -6.74 1.95
C ALA A 105 -0.59 -5.97 2.61
N LEU A 106 0.51 -5.84 1.86
CA LEU A 106 1.63 -4.96 2.13
C LEU A 106 1.90 -4.06 0.94
N ALA A 107 2.32 -2.83 1.23
CA ALA A 107 2.79 -1.90 0.20
C ALA A 107 3.93 -1.03 0.76
N ILE A 108 4.92 -0.74 -0.09
CA ILE A 108 6.04 0.12 0.24
C ILE A 108 6.46 0.97 -0.96
N GLY A 109 6.91 2.18 -0.68
CA GLY A 109 7.38 3.12 -1.69
C GLY A 109 8.10 4.30 -1.07
N ASN A 110 8.41 5.29 -1.88
CA ASN A 110 9.03 6.51 -1.40
C ASN A 110 8.70 7.72 -2.28
N PRO A 111 8.68 8.92 -1.71
CA PRO A 111 8.58 10.15 -2.49
C PRO A 111 9.86 10.39 -3.27
N SER A 112 9.75 11.15 -4.37
CA SER A 112 10.92 11.71 -5.04
C SER A 112 11.62 12.72 -4.13
N ARG A 113 12.92 12.93 -4.34
CA ARG A 113 13.70 13.89 -3.54
C ARG A 113 13.09 15.29 -3.54
N ALA A 114 12.54 15.73 -4.69
CA ALA A 114 11.87 17.02 -4.83
C ALA A 114 10.40 16.99 -4.40
N ARG A 115 9.89 15.85 -3.94
CA ARG A 115 8.48 15.63 -3.57
C ARG A 115 7.47 15.97 -4.66
N THR A 116 7.87 15.85 -5.92
CA THR A 116 6.93 16.00 -7.04
C THR A 116 5.97 14.84 -7.16
N HIS A 117 6.39 13.67 -6.69
CA HIS A 117 5.57 12.45 -6.72
C HIS A 117 5.95 11.47 -5.61
N LEU A 118 5.00 10.63 -5.24
CA LEU A 118 5.21 9.43 -4.44
C LEU A 118 5.19 8.21 -5.38
N THR A 119 6.20 7.35 -5.34
CA THR A 119 6.21 6.11 -6.12
C THR A 119 5.94 4.92 -5.22
N ILE A 120 4.87 4.17 -5.48
CA ILE A 120 4.67 2.84 -4.91
C ILE A 120 5.51 1.88 -5.74
N LYS A 121 6.38 1.14 -5.09
CA LYS A 121 7.35 0.25 -5.75
C LYS A 121 7.01 -1.22 -5.59
N TRP A 122 6.38 -1.58 -4.46
CA TRP A 122 6.05 -2.94 -4.13
C TRP A 122 4.66 -2.99 -3.53
N ILE A 123 3.83 -3.88 -4.08
CA ILE A 123 2.50 -4.20 -3.57
C ILE A 123 2.37 -5.71 -3.63
N GLU A 124 1.99 -6.32 -2.53
CA GLU A 124 1.64 -7.73 -2.49
C GLU A 124 0.39 -7.93 -1.65
N ARG A 125 -0.37 -8.98 -1.98
CA ARG A 125 -1.60 -9.32 -1.27
C ARG A 125 -1.62 -10.78 -0.88
N TYR A 126 -2.30 -11.08 0.20
CA TYR A 126 -2.64 -12.43 0.61
C TYR A 126 -3.68 -13.05 -0.34
N TYR A 127 -3.47 -14.30 -0.71
CA TYR A 127 -4.35 -15.06 -1.59
C TYR A 127 -5.30 -16.00 -0.83
N GLY A 128 -5.14 -16.16 0.48
CA GLY A 128 -6.05 -16.88 1.33
C GLY A 128 -7.35 -16.13 1.60
N SER A 129 -8.22 -16.72 2.41
CA SER A 129 -9.54 -16.17 2.73
C SER A 129 -9.43 -14.83 3.47
N ASN A 130 -10.04 -13.80 2.91
CA ASN A 130 -10.15 -12.47 3.53
C ASN A 130 -11.30 -11.66 2.90
N TYR A 131 -11.77 -10.60 3.61
CA TYR A 131 -12.89 -9.79 3.14
C TYR A 131 -12.53 -8.75 2.07
N LEU A 132 -11.24 -8.51 1.82
CA LEU A 132 -10.75 -7.62 0.77
C LEU A 132 -10.25 -8.37 -0.47
N ALA A 133 -10.55 -9.67 -0.60
CA ALA A 133 -10.19 -10.44 -1.79
C ALA A 133 -10.63 -9.71 -3.07
N GLY A 134 -9.69 -9.46 -3.98
CA GLY A 134 -9.91 -8.67 -5.20
C GLY A 134 -10.08 -7.15 -5.01
N ARG A 135 -10.04 -6.62 -3.77
CA ARG A 135 -10.28 -5.20 -3.46
C ARG A 135 -9.15 -4.54 -2.66
N ALA A 136 -8.13 -5.27 -2.24
CA ALA A 136 -7.04 -4.76 -1.40
C ALA A 136 -6.27 -3.58 -2.05
N LEU A 137 -6.25 -3.51 -3.37
CA LEU A 137 -5.59 -2.43 -4.10
C LEU A 137 -6.22 -1.06 -3.81
N TRP A 138 -7.54 -0.99 -3.63
CA TRP A 138 -8.22 0.27 -3.37
C TRP A 138 -7.74 1.00 -2.10
N PRO A 139 -7.75 0.43 -0.89
CA PRO A 139 -7.22 1.12 0.29
C PRO A 139 -5.73 1.42 0.20
N ILE A 140 -4.94 0.59 -0.49
CA ILE A 140 -3.51 0.86 -0.71
C ILE A 140 -3.33 2.17 -1.50
N LEU A 141 -3.98 2.27 -2.66
CA LEU A 141 -3.88 3.44 -3.52
C LEU A 141 -4.43 4.69 -2.83
N THR A 142 -5.58 4.57 -2.15
CA THR A 142 -6.17 5.69 -1.39
C THR A 142 -5.22 6.20 -0.31
N CYS A 143 -4.60 5.30 0.47
CA CYS A 143 -3.66 5.68 1.52
C CYS A 143 -2.40 6.35 0.95
N ALA A 144 -1.88 5.84 -0.17
CA ALA A 144 -0.73 6.44 -0.84
C ALA A 144 -1.07 7.83 -1.41
N GLU A 145 -2.25 8.03 -1.98
CA GLU A 145 -2.73 9.32 -2.46
C GLU A 145 -2.88 10.33 -1.31
N GLU A 146 -3.46 9.93 -0.18
CA GLU A 146 -3.59 10.80 1.00
C GLU A 146 -2.21 11.16 1.57
N TYR A 147 -1.29 10.20 1.69
CA TYR A 147 0.06 10.48 2.16
C TYR A 147 0.83 11.39 1.20
N ALA A 148 0.72 11.15 -0.11
CA ALA A 148 1.35 12.00 -1.13
C ALA A 148 0.85 13.46 -1.06
N LYS A 149 -0.47 13.67 -0.86
CA LYS A 149 -1.04 15.02 -0.63
C LYS A 149 -0.48 15.68 0.62
N LEU A 150 -0.37 14.95 1.72
CA LEU A 150 0.19 15.48 2.97
C LEU A 150 1.67 15.85 2.84
N LEU A 151 2.41 15.15 1.96
CA LEU A 151 3.80 15.49 1.62
C LEU A 151 3.93 16.66 0.65
N GLY A 152 2.83 17.11 0.04
CA GLY A 152 2.84 18.11 -1.01
C GLY A 152 3.24 17.58 -2.40
N CYS A 153 3.13 16.28 -2.63
CA CYS A 153 3.36 15.69 -3.94
C CYS A 153 2.20 16.01 -4.89
N GLU A 154 2.51 16.19 -6.16
CA GLU A 154 1.53 16.48 -7.21
C GLU A 154 0.86 15.21 -7.75
N ARG A 155 1.52 14.05 -7.61
CA ARG A 155 1.05 12.78 -8.17
C ARG A 155 1.51 11.55 -7.41
N VAL A 156 0.83 10.43 -7.67
CA VAL A 156 1.28 9.09 -7.27
C VAL A 156 1.64 8.29 -8.51
N LEU A 157 2.78 7.60 -8.46
CA LEU A 157 3.26 6.69 -9.49
C LEU A 157 3.23 5.25 -8.98
N ILE A 158 2.93 4.30 -9.87
CA ILE A 158 3.09 2.86 -9.66
C ILE A 158 4.21 2.40 -10.58
N LYS A 159 5.23 1.77 -10.01
CA LYS A 159 6.36 1.24 -10.77
C LYS A 159 6.11 -0.22 -11.15
N ASP A 160 6.40 -0.59 -12.42
CA ASP A 160 6.33 -1.96 -12.95
C ASP A 160 5.01 -2.68 -12.61
N PRO A 161 3.83 -2.11 -12.97
CA PRO A 161 2.55 -2.73 -12.65
C PRO A 161 2.38 -4.04 -13.42
N VAL A 162 2.08 -5.12 -12.71
CA VAL A 162 1.88 -6.47 -13.32
C VAL A 162 0.65 -6.50 -14.23
N ASP A 163 -0.39 -5.74 -13.90
CA ASP A 163 -1.65 -5.68 -14.64
C ASP A 163 -2.17 -4.23 -14.62
N THR A 164 -1.93 -3.52 -15.72
CA THR A 164 -2.27 -2.11 -15.85
C THR A 164 -3.77 -1.85 -15.71
N GLY A 165 -4.62 -2.74 -16.26
CA GLY A 165 -6.07 -2.60 -16.22
C GLY A 165 -6.67 -2.58 -14.81
N LYS A 166 -5.98 -3.18 -13.83
CA LYS A 166 -6.40 -3.11 -12.43
C LYS A 166 -6.29 -1.70 -11.83
N TYR A 167 -5.41 -0.85 -12.35
CA TYR A 167 -5.15 0.49 -11.84
C TYR A 167 -5.96 1.56 -12.58
N GLU A 168 -6.33 1.33 -13.85
CA GLU A 168 -7.10 2.27 -14.67
C GLU A 168 -8.43 2.65 -14.02
N ARG A 169 -9.13 1.69 -13.43
CA ARG A 169 -10.41 1.93 -12.70
C ARG A 169 -10.26 2.88 -11.50
N TYR A 170 -9.03 3.13 -11.04
CA TYR A 170 -8.71 4.07 -9.96
C TYR A 170 -8.15 5.40 -10.50
N GLY A 171 -8.16 5.59 -11.82
CA GLY A 171 -7.73 6.82 -12.49
C GLY A 171 -6.23 6.90 -12.76
N TYR A 172 -5.52 5.77 -12.68
CA TYR A 172 -4.13 5.68 -13.11
C TYR A 172 -4.04 5.41 -14.61
N SER A 173 -3.11 6.06 -15.29
CA SER A 173 -2.85 5.90 -16.71
C SER A 173 -1.35 5.79 -16.99
N PRO A 174 -0.93 5.30 -18.16
CA PRO A 174 0.47 5.24 -18.53
C PRO A 174 1.17 6.58 -18.31
N TYR A 175 2.34 6.54 -17.66
CA TYR A 175 3.12 7.71 -17.31
C TYR A 175 4.55 7.58 -17.80
N HIS A 176 4.98 8.52 -18.64
CA HIS A 176 6.35 8.59 -19.13
C HIS A 176 7.21 9.40 -18.14
N HIS A 177 8.09 8.73 -17.40
CA HIS A 177 8.95 9.38 -16.43
C HIS A 177 10.14 10.04 -17.13
N PRO A 178 10.29 11.38 -17.08
CA PRO A 178 11.24 12.11 -17.91
C PRO A 178 12.73 11.81 -17.63
N TYR A 179 13.02 11.24 -16.46
CA TYR A 179 14.41 10.99 -16.02
C TYR A 179 14.80 9.51 -16.02
N VAL A 180 13.94 8.61 -16.50
CA VAL A 180 14.22 7.17 -16.51
C VAL A 180 14.29 6.68 -17.94
N ALA A 181 15.47 6.86 -18.55
CA ALA A 181 15.70 6.44 -19.95
C ALA A 181 15.63 4.92 -20.17
N HIS A 182 15.77 4.09 -19.10
CA HIS A 182 15.87 2.62 -19.23
C HIS A 182 15.24 1.83 -18.07
N GLY A 183 14.24 2.35 -17.38
CA GLY A 183 13.87 1.73 -16.14
C GLY A 183 12.38 1.59 -15.82
N GLY A 184 11.72 0.64 -16.43
CA GLY A 184 10.41 0.17 -16.00
C GLY A 184 9.23 0.96 -16.54
N ASP A 185 8.07 0.32 -16.52
CA ASP A 185 6.79 0.93 -16.85
C ASP A 185 6.24 1.66 -15.64
N TYR A 186 5.60 2.80 -15.89
CA TYR A 186 4.94 3.55 -14.83
C TYR A 186 3.48 3.83 -15.19
N LEU A 187 2.63 3.73 -14.18
CA LEU A 187 1.31 4.34 -14.20
C LEU A 187 1.31 5.53 -13.26
N GLY A 188 0.63 6.61 -13.63
CA GLY A 188 0.56 7.83 -12.84
C GLY A 188 -0.88 8.32 -12.65
N LYS A 189 -1.11 8.98 -11.53
CA LYS A 189 -2.34 9.70 -11.24
C LYS A 189 -2.00 11.05 -10.63
N GLU A 190 -2.50 12.13 -11.26
CA GLU A 190 -2.41 13.48 -10.71
C GLU A 190 -3.32 13.63 -9.48
N LEU A 191 -2.83 14.30 -8.46
CA LEU A 191 -3.56 14.59 -7.23
C LEU A 191 -4.23 15.97 -7.34
N LYS A 192 -5.50 16.02 -7.05
CA LYS A 192 -6.29 17.27 -6.98
C LYS A 192 -6.31 17.80 -5.56
#